data_1c7287aae39c7668e2dda80a6badf0a0
#
_entry.id   1c7287aae39c7668e2dda80a6badf0a0
#
_cell.length_a   1.000
_cell.length_b   1.000
_cell.length_c   1.000
_cell.angle_alpha   90.00
_cell.angle_beta   90.00
_cell.angle_gamma   90.00
#
_symmetry.space_group_name_H-M   'P 1'
#
loop_
_entity.id
_entity.type
_entity.pdbx_description
1 polymer ?
#
loop_
_entity_poly.entity_id
_entity_poly.type
_entity_poly.pdbx_seq_one_letter_code
_entity_poly.pdbx_strand_id
1 'polypeptide(L)'
;MKITFIGGGAMGEAMLSAVLGKGLTTVQETCISDVSDTRRNHLAQKYRVAVTENNRQAVNQSDIVVLAVKPQNLTEPMTEISDQLKPEQLVLSIIAGARLETLCQGLNHRSVVRVMPNTPAQIGEGMSVWTATSEVTT
;
A
#
# COMPACT_ATOMS: atom_id res chain seq x y z
N MET A 1 -1.95 -6.07 13.26
CA MET A 1 -1.40 -6.26 11.91
C MET A 1 -0.84 -4.93 11.43
N LYS A 2 0.42 -4.91 11.05
CA LYS A 2 1.08 -3.67 10.63
C LYS A 2 0.94 -3.46 9.14
N ILE A 3 0.39 -2.32 8.75
CA ILE A 3 0.16 -1.97 7.34
C ILE A 3 0.88 -0.67 7.00
N THR A 4 1.62 -0.70 5.90
CA THR A 4 2.28 0.49 5.36
C THR A 4 1.69 0.82 4.00
N PHE A 5 1.35 2.09 3.79
CA PHE A 5 0.89 2.58 2.50
C PHE A 5 2.02 3.34 1.82
N ILE A 6 2.37 2.93 0.63
CA ILE A 6 3.29 3.67 -0.24
C ILE A 6 2.42 4.52 -1.14
N GLY A 7 2.34 5.79 -0.83
CA GLY A 7 1.44 6.74 -1.49
C GLY A 7 0.24 7.08 -0.62
N GLY A 8 0.05 8.36 -0.36
CA GLY A 8 -1.03 8.89 0.48
C GLY A 8 -2.00 9.79 -0.26
N GLY A 9 -2.21 9.54 -1.54
CA GLY A 9 -3.18 10.26 -2.34
C GLY A 9 -4.61 9.82 -2.04
N ALA A 10 -5.56 10.21 -2.90
CA ALA A 10 -6.98 9.96 -2.66
C ALA A 10 -7.31 8.47 -2.47
N MET A 11 -6.73 7.60 -3.31
CA MET A 11 -6.97 6.15 -3.22
C MET A 11 -6.35 5.56 -1.96
N GLY A 12 -5.12 5.96 -1.64
CA GLY A 12 -4.46 5.50 -0.43
C GLY A 12 -5.20 5.93 0.82
N GLU A 13 -5.65 7.16 0.85
CA GLU A 13 -6.43 7.68 1.98
C GLU A 13 -7.77 6.97 2.13
N ALA A 14 -8.46 6.72 1.02
CA ALA A 14 -9.74 6.02 1.06
C ALA A 14 -9.58 4.60 1.64
N MET A 15 -8.53 3.91 1.23
CA MET A 15 -8.27 2.58 1.74
C MET A 15 -7.84 2.60 3.21
N LEU A 16 -7.03 3.57 3.59
CA LEU A 16 -6.66 3.78 4.98
C LEU A 16 -7.90 3.97 5.86
N SER A 17 -8.78 4.85 5.44
CA SER A 17 -10.03 5.11 6.15
C SER A 17 -10.87 3.84 6.31
N ALA A 18 -10.95 3.05 5.25
CA ALA A 18 -11.72 1.81 5.26
C ALA A 18 -11.14 0.78 6.24
N VAL A 19 -9.83 0.56 6.19
CA VAL A 19 -9.22 -0.48 7.06
C VAL A 19 -9.24 -0.05 8.53
N LEU A 20 -9.08 1.23 8.82
CA LEU A 20 -9.19 1.74 10.18
C LEU A 20 -10.63 1.66 10.69
N GLY A 21 -11.59 2.04 9.84
CA GLY A 21 -12.99 2.03 10.19
C GLY A 21 -13.54 0.63 10.47
N LYS A 22 -12.98 -0.38 9.82
CA LYS A 22 -13.38 -1.77 10.01
C LYS A 22 -12.57 -2.47 11.09
N GLY A 23 -11.64 -1.79 11.72
CA GLY A 23 -10.85 -2.38 12.79
C GLY A 23 -9.83 -3.41 12.34
N LEU A 24 -9.45 -3.42 11.05
CA LEU A 24 -8.48 -4.37 10.54
C LEU A 24 -7.07 -4.06 11.01
N THR A 25 -6.80 -2.80 11.35
CA THR A 25 -5.53 -2.36 11.90
C THR A 25 -5.79 -1.17 12.85
N THR A 26 -4.78 -0.74 13.57
CA THR A 26 -4.87 0.42 14.45
C THR A 26 -3.99 1.55 13.93
N VAL A 27 -4.21 2.77 14.44
CA VAL A 27 -3.37 3.91 14.04
C VAL A 27 -1.92 3.70 14.45
N GLN A 28 -1.66 3.02 15.56
CA GLN A 28 -0.31 2.73 16.03
C GLN A 28 0.43 1.74 15.13
N GLU A 29 -0.32 0.93 14.39
CA GLU A 29 0.24 -0.11 13.52
C GLU A 29 0.25 0.30 12.05
N THR A 30 -0.09 1.55 11.75
CA THR A 30 -0.22 2.03 10.37
C THR A 30 0.81 3.12 10.10
N CYS A 31 1.41 3.05 8.90
CA CYS A 31 2.36 4.07 8.44
C CYS A 31 2.05 4.42 6.99
N ILE A 32 2.22 5.69 6.64
CA ILE A 32 2.04 6.14 5.26
C ILE A 32 3.32 6.84 4.81
N SER A 33 3.81 6.44 3.64
CA SER A 33 4.93 7.11 2.99
C SER A 33 4.43 7.92 1.81
N ASP A 34 4.79 9.19 1.76
CA ASP A 34 4.45 10.07 0.65
C ASP A 34 5.52 11.14 0.51
N VAL A 35 5.81 11.55 -0.72
CA VAL A 35 6.82 12.58 -0.99
C VAL A 35 6.31 13.99 -0.68
N SER A 36 5.00 14.16 -0.61
CA SER A 36 4.36 15.46 -0.38
C SER A 36 4.26 15.78 1.12
N ASP A 37 4.89 16.88 1.54
CA ASP A 37 4.75 17.37 2.92
C ASP A 37 3.28 17.67 3.26
N THR A 38 2.58 18.29 2.32
CA THR A 38 1.17 18.65 2.52
C THR A 38 0.31 17.43 2.78
N ARG A 39 0.52 16.36 1.99
CA ARG A 39 -0.24 15.12 2.17
C ARG A 39 0.13 14.43 3.48
N ARG A 40 1.42 14.37 3.82
CA ARG A 40 1.84 13.77 5.09
C ARG A 40 1.22 14.50 6.28
N ASN A 41 1.24 15.82 6.26
CA ASN A 41 0.66 16.61 7.35
C ASN A 41 -0.84 16.42 7.46
N HIS A 42 -1.54 16.40 6.33
CA HIS A 42 -2.98 16.17 6.29
C HIS A 42 -3.35 14.81 6.91
N LEU A 43 -2.64 13.76 6.50
CA LEU A 43 -2.93 12.40 6.96
C LEU A 43 -2.59 12.22 8.44
N ALA A 44 -1.47 12.79 8.86
CA ALA A 44 -1.07 12.72 10.27
C ALA A 44 -2.08 13.43 11.18
N GLN A 45 -2.60 14.57 10.75
CA GLN A 45 -3.57 15.32 11.54
C GLN A 45 -4.95 14.66 11.55
N LYS A 46 -5.38 14.15 10.40
CA LYS A 46 -6.73 13.59 10.26
C LYS A 46 -6.85 12.22 10.90
N TYR A 47 -5.86 11.36 10.72
CA TYR A 47 -5.94 9.96 11.14
C TYR A 47 -5.04 9.61 12.32
N ARG A 48 -4.10 10.47 12.65
CA ARG A 48 -3.14 10.24 13.74
C ARG A 48 -2.22 9.05 13.47
N VAL A 49 -1.94 8.76 12.21
CA VAL A 49 -1.02 7.69 11.80
C VAL A 49 0.38 8.22 11.62
N ALA A 50 1.36 7.34 11.69
CA ALA A 50 2.75 7.68 11.39
C ALA A 50 2.91 7.99 9.91
N VAL A 51 3.72 8.99 9.57
CA VAL A 51 3.99 9.38 8.19
C VAL A 51 5.49 9.53 7.99
N THR A 52 5.95 9.29 6.77
CA THR A 52 7.36 9.40 6.40
C THR A 52 7.49 9.69 4.91
N GLU A 53 8.64 10.20 4.49
CA GLU A 53 8.97 10.30 3.07
C GLU A 53 9.91 9.16 2.64
N ASN A 54 10.35 8.32 3.57
CA ASN A 54 11.33 7.28 3.33
C ASN A 54 10.64 5.93 3.13
N ASN A 55 10.54 5.49 1.87
CA ASN A 55 9.87 4.24 1.53
C ASN A 55 10.58 3.02 2.11
N ARG A 56 11.90 3.01 2.11
CA ARG A 56 12.67 1.87 2.62
C ARG A 56 12.41 1.65 4.11
N GLN A 57 12.40 2.74 4.87
CA GLN A 57 12.13 2.66 6.30
C GLN A 57 10.68 2.26 6.57
N ALA A 58 9.76 2.76 5.76
CA ALA A 58 8.33 2.53 5.94
C ALA A 58 7.97 1.05 5.86
N VAL A 59 8.58 0.30 4.93
CA VAL A 59 8.21 -1.10 4.71
C VAL A 59 8.88 -2.07 5.68
N ASN A 60 9.82 -1.61 6.48
CA ASN A 60 10.73 -2.49 7.22
C ASN A 60 10.04 -3.42 8.21
N GLN A 61 8.99 -2.97 8.87
CA GLN A 61 8.32 -3.76 9.91
C GLN A 61 6.86 -4.06 9.57
N SER A 62 6.49 -3.93 8.31
CA SER A 62 5.11 -4.11 7.89
C SER A 62 4.79 -5.57 7.61
N ASP A 63 3.58 -5.99 7.94
CA ASP A 63 3.04 -7.27 7.49
C ASP A 63 2.50 -7.15 6.09
N ILE A 64 1.86 -6.03 5.79
CA ILE A 64 1.29 -5.73 4.48
C ILE A 64 1.80 -4.37 4.00
N VAL A 65 2.26 -4.34 2.75
CA VAL A 65 2.67 -3.10 2.07
C VAL A 65 1.67 -2.84 0.96
N VAL A 66 0.98 -1.70 1.04
CA VAL A 66 -0.01 -1.29 0.04
C VAL A 66 0.63 -0.29 -0.91
N LEU A 67 0.67 -0.62 -2.21
CA LEU A 67 1.15 0.29 -3.24
C LEU A 67 -0.03 1.10 -3.76
N ALA A 68 0.00 2.40 -3.49
CA ALA A 68 -1.11 3.31 -3.80
C ALA A 68 -0.63 4.59 -4.49
N VAL A 69 0.53 4.56 -5.13
CA VAL A 69 1.03 5.69 -5.91
C VAL A 69 0.36 5.71 -7.29
N LYS A 70 0.47 6.83 -7.99
CA LYS A 70 0.01 6.89 -9.38
C LYS A 70 0.89 6.01 -10.27
N PRO A 71 0.33 5.43 -11.35
CA PRO A 71 1.10 4.53 -12.21
C PRO A 71 2.42 5.12 -12.72
N GLN A 72 2.43 6.40 -13.06
CA GLN A 72 3.63 7.06 -13.57
C GLN A 72 4.69 7.25 -12.49
N ASN A 73 4.34 7.09 -11.22
CA ASN A 73 5.26 7.27 -10.09
C ASN A 73 5.65 5.94 -9.43
N LEU A 74 5.40 4.82 -10.08
CA LEU A 74 5.58 3.50 -9.47
C LEU A 74 7.03 3.02 -9.48
N THR A 75 7.77 3.32 -10.54
CA THR A 75 9.11 2.74 -10.75
C THR A 75 10.07 3.06 -9.61
N GLU A 76 10.11 4.31 -9.19
CA GLU A 76 11.05 4.74 -8.15
C GLU A 76 10.77 4.06 -6.80
N PRO A 77 9.54 4.06 -6.26
CA PRO A 77 9.25 3.33 -5.02
C PRO A 77 9.54 1.84 -5.12
N MET A 78 9.23 1.20 -6.24
CA MET A 78 9.53 -0.23 -6.41
C MET A 78 11.01 -0.50 -6.30
N THR A 79 11.82 0.32 -6.95
CA THR A 79 13.28 0.18 -6.89
C THR A 79 13.79 0.37 -5.46
N GLU A 80 13.25 1.36 -4.76
CA GLU A 80 13.68 1.67 -3.40
C GLU A 80 13.40 0.53 -2.42
N ILE A 81 12.25 -0.15 -2.55
CA ILE A 81 11.86 -1.17 -1.58
C ILE A 81 12.18 -2.60 -1.99
N SER A 82 12.65 -2.81 -3.22
CA SER A 82 12.86 -4.15 -3.77
C SER A 82 13.82 -5.01 -2.95
N ASP A 83 14.82 -4.41 -2.32
CA ASP A 83 15.78 -5.13 -1.48
C ASP A 83 15.45 -5.06 0.00
N GLN A 84 14.33 -4.45 0.36
CA GLN A 84 13.88 -4.30 1.74
C GLN A 84 12.78 -5.28 2.13
N LEU A 85 12.11 -5.85 1.14
CA LEU A 85 10.96 -6.74 1.39
C LEU A 85 11.43 -8.11 1.89
N LYS A 86 10.74 -8.62 2.89
CA LYS A 86 10.98 -9.93 3.46
C LYS A 86 9.99 -10.94 2.86
N PRO A 87 10.37 -12.22 2.74
CA PRO A 87 9.50 -13.22 2.12
C PRO A 87 8.09 -13.31 2.74
N GLU A 88 7.98 -13.09 4.03
CA GLU A 88 6.71 -13.19 4.75
C GLU A 88 5.81 -11.97 4.57
N GLN A 89 6.32 -10.87 4.00
CA GLN A 89 5.51 -9.66 3.78
C GLN A 89 4.64 -9.80 2.55
N LEU A 90 3.39 -9.32 2.65
CA LEU A 90 2.45 -9.30 1.55
C LEU A 90 2.45 -7.90 0.92
N VAL A 91 2.56 -7.83 -0.40
CA VAL A 91 2.41 -6.58 -1.13
C VAL A 91 1.04 -6.57 -1.81
N LEU A 92 0.28 -5.52 -1.57
CA LEU A 92 -1.04 -5.33 -2.17
C LEU A 92 -1.01 -4.07 -3.03
N SER A 93 -1.31 -4.21 -4.31
CA SER A 93 -1.32 -3.08 -5.24
C SER A 93 -2.74 -2.69 -5.63
N ILE A 94 -3.05 -1.40 -5.52
CA ILE A 94 -4.30 -0.84 -6.02
C ILE A 94 -4.05 0.05 -7.26
N ILE A 95 -2.89 -0.10 -7.88
CA ILE A 95 -2.46 0.76 -8.99
C ILE A 95 -3.08 0.27 -10.29
N ALA A 96 -3.79 1.16 -10.99
CA ALA A 96 -4.40 0.83 -12.27
C ALA A 96 -3.31 0.54 -13.31
N GLY A 97 -3.50 -0.53 -14.09
CA GLY A 97 -2.60 -0.86 -15.20
C GLY A 97 -1.30 -1.56 -14.81
N ALA A 98 -1.01 -1.72 -13.54
CA ALA A 98 0.20 -2.41 -13.10
C ALA A 98 -0.07 -3.91 -13.02
N ARG A 99 0.58 -4.69 -13.89
CA ARG A 99 0.39 -6.15 -13.96
C ARG A 99 1.14 -6.85 -12.83
N LEU A 100 0.63 -8.02 -12.41
CA LEU A 100 1.29 -8.84 -11.40
C LEU A 100 2.73 -9.15 -11.76
N GLU A 101 2.99 -9.55 -13.01
CA GLU A 101 4.34 -9.85 -13.46
C GLU A 101 5.30 -8.67 -13.29
N THR A 102 4.85 -7.48 -13.69
CA THR A 102 5.63 -6.27 -13.58
C THR A 102 5.94 -5.96 -12.13
N LEU A 103 4.94 -6.12 -11.26
CA LEU A 103 5.12 -5.87 -9.83
C LEU A 103 6.08 -6.88 -9.20
N CYS A 104 5.92 -8.16 -9.50
CA CYS A 104 6.80 -9.20 -8.95
C CYS A 104 8.25 -9.00 -9.39
N GLN A 105 8.47 -8.66 -10.65
CA GLN A 105 9.82 -8.43 -11.16
C GLN A 105 10.42 -7.15 -10.60
N GLY A 106 9.65 -6.06 -10.58
CA GLY A 106 10.14 -4.78 -10.09
C GLY A 106 10.44 -4.77 -8.61
N LEU A 107 9.66 -5.53 -7.83
CA LEU A 107 9.84 -5.66 -6.39
C LEU A 107 10.77 -6.80 -6.00
N ASN A 108 11.10 -7.68 -6.93
CA ASN A 108 11.80 -8.92 -6.64
C ASN A 108 11.10 -9.66 -5.48
N HIS A 109 9.78 -9.80 -5.58
CA HIS A 109 8.94 -10.32 -4.51
C HIS A 109 7.82 -11.17 -5.10
N ARG A 110 7.41 -12.22 -4.38
CA ARG A 110 6.47 -13.20 -4.90
C ARG A 110 5.08 -13.15 -4.27
N SER A 111 4.97 -12.62 -3.07
CA SER A 111 3.68 -12.54 -2.37
C SER A 111 3.00 -11.21 -2.71
N VAL A 112 2.33 -11.16 -3.86
CA VAL A 112 1.73 -9.93 -4.39
C VAL A 112 0.27 -10.17 -4.73
N VAL A 113 -0.59 -9.26 -4.28
CA VAL A 113 -2.01 -9.21 -4.62
C VAL A 113 -2.27 -7.92 -5.38
N ARG A 114 -3.01 -8.03 -6.47
CA ARG A 114 -3.46 -6.88 -7.24
C ARG A 114 -4.96 -6.72 -7.04
N VAL A 115 -5.36 -5.53 -6.60
CA VAL A 115 -6.77 -5.21 -6.34
C VAL A 115 -7.21 -4.10 -7.28
N MET A 116 -8.40 -4.26 -7.87
CA MET A 116 -8.98 -3.25 -8.75
C MET A 116 -10.33 -2.83 -8.18
N PRO A 117 -10.38 -1.74 -7.41
CA PRO A 117 -11.65 -1.25 -6.88
C PRO A 117 -12.53 -0.70 -8.01
N ASN A 118 -13.84 -0.82 -7.86
CA ASN A 118 -14.80 -0.32 -8.86
C ASN A 118 -14.75 1.19 -8.98
N THR A 119 -14.89 1.87 -7.86
CA THR A 119 -14.78 3.31 -7.76
C THR A 119 -14.18 3.66 -6.40
N PRO A 120 -13.55 4.85 -6.28
CA PRO A 120 -13.03 5.27 -4.98
C PRO A 120 -14.07 5.29 -3.87
N ALA A 121 -15.31 5.66 -4.20
CA ALA A 121 -16.38 5.74 -3.22
C ALA A 121 -16.79 4.38 -2.66
N GLN A 122 -16.49 3.29 -3.36
CA GLN A 122 -16.92 1.94 -3.00
C GLN A 122 -15.83 1.10 -2.35
N ILE A 123 -14.65 1.63 -2.12
CA ILE A 123 -13.54 0.88 -1.56
C ILE A 123 -13.90 0.27 -0.21
N GLY A 124 -14.63 0.99 0.63
CA GLY A 124 -15.02 0.51 1.94
C GLY A 124 -16.09 -0.58 1.93
N GLU A 125 -16.77 -0.76 0.82
CA GLU A 125 -17.92 -1.66 0.70
C GLU A 125 -17.61 -2.96 -0.01
N GLY A 126 -16.47 -3.04 -0.68
CA GLY A 126 -16.10 -4.26 -1.35
C GLY A 126 -15.11 -4.05 -2.46
N MET A 127 -14.55 -5.16 -2.88
CA MET A 127 -13.63 -5.22 -3.99
C MET A 127 -14.30 -5.93 -5.14
N SER A 128 -14.13 -5.41 -6.34
CA SER A 128 -14.72 -6.05 -7.51
C SER A 128 -13.86 -7.19 -8.03
N VAL A 129 -12.57 -6.95 -8.19
CA VAL A 129 -11.66 -7.95 -8.80
C VAL A 129 -10.31 -7.89 -8.12
N TRP A 130 -9.74 -9.06 -7.87
CA TRP A 130 -8.37 -9.15 -7.37
C TRP A 130 -7.69 -10.39 -7.95
N THR A 131 -6.36 -10.30 -8.08
CA THR A 131 -5.52 -11.42 -8.50
C THR A 131 -4.29 -11.49 -7.60
N ALA A 132 -3.80 -12.70 -7.39
CA ALA A 132 -2.67 -12.92 -6.48
C ALA A 132 -1.71 -13.93 -7.08
N THR A 133 -0.45 -13.87 -6.62
CA THR A 133 0.53 -14.87 -6.95
C THR A 133 0.25 -16.16 -6.19
N SER A 134 0.85 -17.26 -6.65
CA SER A 134 0.64 -18.57 -6.03
C SER A 134 1.19 -18.65 -4.60
N GLU A 135 2.09 -17.75 -4.22
CA GLU A 135 2.70 -17.71 -2.89
C GLU A 135 1.82 -17.04 -1.84
N VAL A 136 0.74 -16.39 -2.25
CA VAL A 136 -0.18 -15.74 -1.32
C VAL A 136 -1.12 -16.79 -0.73
N THR A 137 -1.18 -16.84 0.60
CA THR A 137 -2.10 -17.74 1.30
C THR A 137 -3.41 -17.02 1.60
N THR A 138 -4.48 -17.75 1.53
CA THR A 138 -5.82 -17.22 1.83
C THR A 138 -6.14 -17.27 3.32
#